data_61d82fbc1b82c38184edd48efbb29301
#
_entry.id   61d82fbc1b82c38184edd48efbb29301
#
_cell.length_a   1.000
_cell.length_b   1.000
_cell.length_c   1.000
_cell.angle_alpha   90.00
_cell.angle_beta   90.00
_cell.angle_gamma   90.00
#
_symmetry.space_group_name_H-M   'P 1'
#
loop_
_entity.id
_entity.type
_entity.pdbx_description
1 polymer ?
#
loop_
_entity_poly.entity_id
_entity_poly.type
_entity_poly.pdbx_seq_one_letter_code
_entity_poly.pdbx_strand_id
1 'polypeptide(L)'
;MILSERDWKFLRDLYFVKILNTERICRLYNSKKYCYARLKLLKDNCYIKVLFKLPSKENVFTLDKEGYKILGYKPVKINASPQKLLDLADFYFYEKRLDPFIKFDNKYYFSYKNLKF
;
A
#
# COMPACT_ATOMS: atom_id res chain seq x y z
N MET A 1 -15.31 12.82 -5.36
CA MET A 1 -15.16 11.37 -5.56
C MET A 1 -15.54 10.65 -4.29
N ILE A 2 -16.27 9.53 -4.43
CA ILE A 2 -16.68 8.76 -3.28
C ILE A 2 -15.79 7.53 -3.18
N LEU A 3 -15.19 7.33 -2.03
CA LEU A 3 -14.30 6.19 -1.82
C LEU A 3 -15.11 4.96 -1.40
N SER A 4 -14.84 3.82 -2.04
CA SER A 4 -15.47 2.57 -1.67
C SER A 4 -14.74 2.01 -0.45
N GLU A 5 -15.31 0.98 0.16
CA GLU A 5 -14.67 0.33 1.30
C GLU A 5 -13.32 -0.24 0.91
N ARG A 6 -13.18 -0.77 -0.30
CA ARG A 6 -11.91 -1.28 -0.77
C ARG A 6 -10.89 -0.17 -0.96
N ASP A 7 -11.34 1.00 -1.41
CA ASP A 7 -10.44 2.15 -1.57
C ASP A 7 -9.89 2.57 -0.21
N TRP A 8 -10.76 2.64 0.81
CA TRP A 8 -10.33 3.00 2.16
C TRP A 8 -9.31 1.99 2.67
N LYS A 9 -9.57 0.71 2.47
CA LYS A 9 -8.69 -0.33 2.94
C LYS A 9 -7.35 -0.27 2.21
N PHE A 10 -7.37 -0.04 0.90
CA PHE A 10 -6.17 0.10 0.11
C PHE A 10 -5.34 1.29 0.58
N LEU A 11 -5.97 2.44 0.77
CA LEU A 11 -5.22 3.63 1.19
C LEU A 11 -4.58 3.43 2.57
N ARG A 12 -5.30 2.79 3.48
CA ARG A 12 -4.77 2.52 4.80
C ARG A 12 -3.59 1.55 4.74
N ASP A 13 -3.72 0.49 3.95
CA ASP A 13 -2.63 -0.46 3.78
C ASP A 13 -1.42 0.22 3.13
N LEU A 14 -1.68 1.08 2.15
CA LEU A 14 -0.60 1.80 1.47
C LEU A 14 0.16 2.70 2.45
N TYR A 15 -0.53 3.30 3.40
CA TYR A 15 0.14 4.10 4.41
C TYR A 15 1.13 3.24 5.20
N PHE A 16 0.73 2.02 5.59
CA PHE A 16 1.59 1.18 6.40
C PHE A 16 2.76 0.60 5.63
N VAL A 17 2.56 0.21 4.38
CA VAL A 17 3.64 -0.40 3.61
C VAL A 17 4.46 0.61 2.81
N LYS A 18 4.01 1.82 2.70
CA LYS A 18 4.66 2.98 2.06
C LYS A 18 4.53 2.98 0.55
N ILE A 19 4.80 1.90 -0.15
CA ILE A 19 4.68 1.85 -1.61
C ILE A 19 4.07 0.53 -2.03
N LEU A 20 3.37 0.53 -3.15
CA LEU A 20 2.85 -0.70 -3.77
C LEU A 20 2.87 -0.52 -5.28
N ASN A 21 3.25 -1.58 -5.99
CA ASN A 21 3.18 -1.56 -7.45
C ASN A 21 1.79 -2.02 -7.90
N THR A 22 1.48 -1.83 -9.16
CA THR A 22 0.16 -2.11 -9.70
C THR A 22 -0.28 -3.56 -9.46
N GLU A 23 0.62 -4.50 -9.67
CA GLU A 23 0.27 -5.90 -9.49
C GLU A 23 -0.18 -6.20 -8.06
N ARG A 24 0.55 -5.71 -7.08
CA ARG A 24 0.19 -5.94 -5.68
C ARG A 24 -1.12 -5.26 -5.31
N ILE A 25 -1.36 -4.08 -5.86
CA ILE A 25 -2.62 -3.38 -5.60
C ILE A 25 -3.78 -4.17 -6.21
N CYS A 26 -3.61 -4.71 -7.42
CA CYS A 26 -4.67 -5.43 -8.09
C CYS A 26 -5.08 -6.69 -7.33
N ARG A 27 -4.20 -7.23 -6.50
CA ARG A 27 -4.58 -8.37 -5.67
C ARG A 27 -5.58 -7.99 -4.58
N LEU A 28 -5.69 -6.70 -4.27
CA LEU A 28 -6.62 -6.23 -3.26
C LEU A 28 -8.01 -5.94 -3.83
N TYR A 29 -8.12 -5.92 -5.15
CA TYR A 29 -9.39 -5.67 -5.82
C TYR A 29 -9.84 -6.94 -6.52
N ASN A 30 -11.15 -7.08 -6.75
CA ASN A 30 -11.67 -8.29 -7.37
C ASN A 30 -11.38 -8.43 -8.83
N SER A 31 -11.18 -7.37 -9.53
CA SER A 31 -11.03 -7.37 -10.97
C SER A 31 -9.90 -6.43 -11.36
N LYS A 32 -9.05 -6.86 -12.28
CA LYS A 32 -7.96 -6.03 -12.77
C LYS A 32 -8.49 -4.78 -13.45
N LYS A 33 -9.55 -4.93 -14.25
CA LYS A 33 -10.15 -3.80 -14.94
C LYS A 33 -10.70 -2.79 -13.95
N TYR A 34 -11.38 -3.26 -12.92
CA TYR A 34 -11.93 -2.38 -11.90
C TYR A 34 -10.79 -1.69 -11.13
N CYS A 35 -9.73 -2.45 -10.82
CA CYS A 35 -8.58 -1.88 -10.14
C CYS A 35 -7.97 -0.73 -10.93
N TYR A 36 -7.74 -0.93 -12.22
CA TYR A 36 -7.14 0.12 -13.05
C TYR A 36 -8.02 1.37 -13.07
N ALA A 37 -9.33 1.20 -13.15
CA ALA A 37 -10.26 2.33 -13.14
C ALA A 37 -10.18 3.08 -11.81
N ARG A 38 -10.11 2.35 -10.69
CA ARG A 38 -10.02 3.00 -9.38
C ARG A 38 -8.67 3.69 -9.19
N LEU A 39 -7.57 3.08 -9.65
CA LEU A 39 -6.26 3.70 -9.56
C LEU A 39 -6.22 5.02 -10.32
N LYS A 40 -6.86 5.07 -11.49
CA LYS A 40 -6.88 6.30 -12.25
C LYS A 40 -7.65 7.38 -11.51
N LEU A 41 -8.81 7.05 -10.94
CA LEU A 41 -9.60 8.01 -10.20
C LEU A 41 -8.87 8.48 -8.94
N LEU A 42 -8.25 7.57 -8.22
CA LEU A 42 -7.53 7.92 -7.00
C LEU A 42 -6.33 8.82 -7.33
N LYS A 43 -5.64 8.53 -8.42
CA LYS A 43 -4.51 9.36 -8.84
C LYS A 43 -4.97 10.73 -9.28
N ASP A 44 -6.05 10.79 -10.08
CA ASP A 44 -6.54 12.06 -10.61
C ASP A 44 -7.06 12.97 -9.49
N ASN A 45 -7.48 12.38 -8.37
CA ASN A 45 -7.98 13.14 -7.23
C ASN A 45 -6.93 13.30 -6.12
N CYS A 46 -5.68 13.02 -6.42
CA CYS A 46 -4.55 13.26 -5.52
C CYS A 46 -4.56 12.42 -4.23
N TYR A 47 -5.21 11.27 -4.25
CA TYR A 47 -5.12 10.35 -3.11
C TYR A 47 -3.85 9.53 -3.19
N ILE A 48 -3.38 9.22 -4.41
CA ILE A 48 -2.15 8.49 -4.62
C ILE A 48 -1.39 9.16 -5.76
N LYS A 49 -0.10 8.85 -5.87
CA LYS A 49 0.70 9.35 -6.99
C LYS A 49 1.68 8.27 -7.40
N VAL A 50 2.18 8.36 -8.64
CA VAL A 50 3.20 7.46 -9.13
C VAL A 50 4.52 7.97 -8.61
N LEU A 51 5.24 7.12 -7.86
CA LEU A 51 6.54 7.49 -7.32
C LEU A 51 7.62 7.24 -8.37
N PHE A 52 7.56 6.10 -9.04
CA PHE A 52 8.48 5.77 -10.11
C PHE A 52 7.94 4.55 -10.87
N LYS A 53 8.61 4.13 -11.96
CA LYS A 53 8.23 2.94 -12.70
C LYS A 53 9.30 1.89 -12.51
N LEU A 54 8.87 0.64 -12.44
CA LEU A 54 9.79 -0.49 -12.38
C LEU A 54 10.37 -0.74 -13.78
N PRO A 55 11.45 -1.52 -13.89
CA PRO A 55 11.98 -1.88 -15.21
C PRO A 55 10.94 -2.54 -16.11
N SER A 56 9.95 -3.20 -15.54
CA SER A 56 8.84 -3.79 -16.29
C SER A 56 7.86 -2.75 -16.78
N LYS A 57 8.10 -1.48 -16.50
CA LYS A 57 7.24 -0.34 -16.81
C LYS A 57 5.97 -0.28 -15.98
N GLU A 58 5.91 -1.09 -14.95
CA GLU A 58 4.78 -1.05 -14.03
C GLU A 58 4.94 0.12 -13.06
N ASN A 59 3.86 0.83 -12.78
CA ASN A 59 3.90 1.95 -11.87
C ASN A 59 4.00 1.51 -10.41
N VAL A 60 4.75 2.26 -9.62
CA VAL A 60 4.81 2.08 -8.18
C VAL A 60 4.17 3.32 -7.56
N PHE A 61 3.15 3.09 -6.74
CA PHE A 61 2.37 4.18 -6.16
C PHE A 61 2.70 4.40 -4.69
N THR A 62 2.48 5.61 -4.24
CA THR A 62 2.54 5.97 -2.82
C THR A 62 1.38 6.91 -2.53
N LEU A 63 1.11 7.18 -1.25
CA LEU A 63 0.05 8.11 -0.90
C LEU A 63 0.43 9.52 -1.33
N ASP A 64 -0.58 10.28 -1.75
CA ASP A 64 -0.40 11.67 -2.05
C ASP A 64 -1.16 12.50 -0.99
N LYS A 65 -1.19 13.80 -1.14
CA LYS A 65 -1.68 14.72 -0.12
C LYS A 65 -3.10 14.42 0.35
N GLU A 66 -4.02 14.12 -0.58
CA GLU A 66 -5.41 13.85 -0.19
C GLU A 66 -5.54 12.49 0.50
N GLY A 67 -4.68 11.54 0.15
CA GLY A 67 -4.66 10.25 0.83
C GLY A 67 -4.26 10.39 2.28
N TYR A 68 -3.21 11.15 2.56
CA TYR A 68 -2.81 11.40 3.94
C TYR A 68 -3.89 12.16 4.69
N LYS A 69 -4.49 13.15 4.04
CA LYS A 69 -5.48 14.01 4.66
C LYS A 69 -6.70 13.22 5.10
N ILE A 70 -7.21 12.36 4.21
CA ILE A 70 -8.42 11.64 4.52
C ILE A 70 -8.20 10.57 5.59
N LEU A 71 -6.99 10.05 5.72
CA LEU A 71 -6.67 9.09 6.75
C LEU A 71 -6.32 9.79 8.09
N GLY A 72 -6.10 11.09 8.05
CA GLY A 72 -5.77 11.83 9.26
C GLY A 72 -4.30 11.69 9.66
N TYR A 73 -3.43 11.36 8.71
CA TYR A 73 -2.01 11.17 8.99
C TYR A 73 -1.17 12.24 8.33
N LYS A 74 0.03 12.45 8.85
CA LYS A 74 0.97 13.38 8.25
C LYS A 74 1.78 12.68 7.18
N PRO A 75 2.20 13.39 6.12
CA PRO A 75 3.03 12.79 5.08
C PRO A 75 4.32 12.21 5.66
N VAL A 76 4.76 11.10 5.10
CA VAL A 76 5.93 10.38 5.56
C VAL A 76 6.94 10.30 4.43
N LYS A 77 8.22 10.50 4.76
CA LYS A 77 9.26 10.34 3.77
C LYS A 77 9.60 8.88 3.59
N ILE A 78 9.96 8.50 2.37
CA ILE A 78 10.33 7.14 2.07
C ILE A 78 11.83 7.06 2.02
N ASN A 79 12.43 6.36 2.99
CA ASN A 79 13.87 6.30 3.14
C ASN A 79 14.50 4.94 2.87
N ALA A 80 13.74 3.95 2.50
CA ALA A 80 14.27 2.61 2.25
C ALA A 80 14.30 2.32 0.77
N SER A 81 15.05 1.31 0.35
CA SER A 81 15.09 0.96 -1.06
C SER A 81 13.72 0.43 -1.50
N PRO A 82 13.32 0.66 -2.74
CA PRO A 82 12.03 0.19 -3.22
C PRO A 82 11.83 -1.32 -3.10
N GLN A 83 12.85 -2.10 -3.40
CA GLN A 83 12.71 -3.55 -3.33
C GLN A 83 12.49 -4.01 -1.89
N LYS A 84 13.18 -3.39 -0.95
CA LYS A 84 13.01 -3.73 0.45
C LYS A 84 11.59 -3.41 0.91
N LEU A 85 11.05 -2.27 0.49
CA LEU A 85 9.70 -1.89 0.86
C LEU A 85 8.66 -2.81 0.24
N LEU A 86 8.87 -3.25 -1.00
CA LEU A 86 7.93 -4.18 -1.63
C LEU A 86 8.00 -5.55 -0.93
N ASP A 87 9.17 -5.98 -0.49
CA ASP A 87 9.29 -7.23 0.24
C ASP A 87 8.59 -7.14 1.60
N LEU A 88 8.69 -6.00 2.27
CA LEU A 88 7.99 -5.79 3.52
C LEU A 88 6.48 -5.76 3.30
N ALA A 89 6.03 -5.22 2.18
CA ALA A 89 4.62 -5.21 1.84
C ALA A 89 4.10 -6.63 1.66
N ASP A 90 4.87 -7.49 1.00
CA ASP A 90 4.48 -8.88 0.80
C ASP A 90 4.35 -9.58 2.16
N PHE A 91 5.28 -9.34 3.07
CA PHE A 91 5.22 -9.92 4.40
C PHE A 91 4.00 -9.41 5.16
N TYR A 92 3.72 -8.12 5.08
CA TYR A 92 2.59 -7.49 5.76
C TYR A 92 1.27 -8.15 5.32
N PHE A 93 1.07 -8.34 4.01
CA PHE A 93 -0.16 -8.91 3.52
C PHE A 93 -0.25 -10.41 3.82
N TYR A 94 0.87 -11.10 3.83
CA TYR A 94 0.91 -12.50 4.17
C TYR A 94 0.46 -12.69 5.63
N GLU A 95 0.98 -11.89 6.55
CA GLU A 95 0.63 -11.98 7.95
C GLU A 95 -0.84 -11.65 8.19
N LYS A 96 -1.34 -10.63 7.54
CA LYS A 96 -2.73 -10.26 7.67
C LYS A 96 -3.66 -11.38 7.22
N ARG A 97 -3.27 -12.10 6.18
CA ARG A 97 -4.11 -13.14 5.66
C ARG A 97 -4.10 -14.37 6.54
N LEU A 98 -2.95 -14.73 7.06
CA LEU A 98 -2.84 -15.92 7.87
C LEU A 98 -3.36 -15.76 9.28
N ASP A 99 -3.05 -14.65 9.90
CA ASP A 99 -3.45 -14.47 11.30
C ASP A 99 -3.52 -13.00 11.64
N PRO A 100 -4.70 -12.43 11.51
CA PRO A 100 -4.87 -11.02 11.80
C PRO A 100 -4.56 -10.63 13.22
N PHE A 101 -4.46 -11.61 14.13
CA PHE A 101 -4.17 -11.25 15.48
C PHE A 101 -2.71 -11.10 15.75
N ILE A 102 -1.87 -11.48 14.84
CA ILE A 102 -0.53 -11.35 15.05
C ILE A 102 -0.02 -10.14 14.59
N LYS A 103 -0.69 -9.19 14.28
CA LYS A 103 -0.27 -8.09 13.83
C LYS A 103 0.52 -7.45 14.70
N PHE A 104 1.57 -7.08 14.54
CA PHE A 104 2.42 -6.54 15.20
C PHE A 104 2.13 -5.56 15.97
N ASP A 105 2.13 -5.48 16.81
CA ASP A 105 2.00 -4.66 17.66
C ASP A 105 2.60 -3.54 17.30
N ASN A 106 2.63 -3.30 16.47
CA ASN A 106 3.05 -2.24 16.09
C ASN A 106 4.23 -2.10 15.60
N LYS A 107 4.83 -2.71 15.44
CA LYS A 107 5.89 -2.53 14.99
C LYS A 107 6.27 -3.36 14.18
N TYR A 108 6.72 -3.54 13.67
CA TYR A 108 7.03 -4.38 12.85
C TYR A 108 7.94 -5.05 13.13
N TYR A 109 8.06 -5.49 13.28
CA TYR A 109 8.75 -6.19 13.51
C TYR A 109 8.83 -6.98 13.06
N PHE A 110 8.57 -7.17 12.74
CA PHE A 110 8.75 -7.95 12.19
C PHE A 110 9.77 -8.32 12.45
N SER A 111 9.84 -8.53 12.61
CA SER A 111 10.53 -9.02 12.97
C SER A 111 10.77 -9.69 13.49
N TYR A 112 10.06 -9.95 13.65
CA TYR A 112 10.06 -10.78 14.14
C TYR A 112 10.60 -11.32 14.50
N LYS A 113 10.47 -11.30 14.71
CA LYS A 113 10.57 -11.80 15.17
C LYS A 113 10.97 -12.28 14.96
N ASN A 114 10.61 -12.15 14.83
CA ASN A 114 10.65 -12.67 14.73
C ASN A 114 11.00 -12.96 14.33
N LEU A 115 10.65 -12.71 14.14
CA LEU A 115 10.70 -13.00 13.82
C LEU A 115 11.11 -12.92 13.72
N LYS A 116 11.16 -12.90 13.84
CA LYS A 116 11.17 -12.93 13.85
C LYS A 116 11.47 -12.91 13.51
N PHE A 117 11.08 -12.81 13.38
CA PHE A 117 11.01 -13.08 13.26
C PHE A 117 11.43 -13.10 13.28
#